data_a2e8c641e496d8137850c0bced157699
#
_entry.id   a2e8c641e496d8137850c0bced157699
#
_cell.length_a   1.000
_cell.length_b   1.000
_cell.length_c   1.000
_cell.angle_alpha   90.00
_cell.angle_beta   90.00
_cell.angle_gamma   90.00
#
_symmetry.space_group_name_H-M   'P 1'
#
loop_
_entity.id
_entity.type
_entity.pdbx_description
1 polymer ?
#
loop_
_entity_poly.entity_id
_entity_poly.type
_entity_poly.pdbx_seq_one_letter_code
_entity_poly.pdbx_strand_id
1 'polypeptide(L)'
;MSSPDGAATRLSITPLANEEDARVCARLMCSSEPWITLGRSFETSLAIVRDPTREVYLARDDSGMAGFLILCMTGAFVGYIQTICIDSRCRGRGLGSLLLEFAEQRIRQVSPNIFMCVSSFNLGARRLYQRHGYEVIGELRDYIVDGHSEILLRKTFGPITSFVGER
;
A
#
# COMPACT_ATOMS: atom_id res chain seq x y z
N MET A 1 -5.89 26.95 33.92
CA MET A 1 -6.71 26.11 33.03
C MET A 1 -5.74 25.41 32.10
N SER A 2 -5.43 24.15 32.45
CA SER A 2 -4.47 23.32 31.68
C SER A 2 -5.16 22.81 30.44
N SER A 3 -4.54 23.06 29.28
CA SER A 3 -4.93 22.46 27.99
C SER A 3 -4.76 20.94 28.08
N PRO A 4 -5.68 20.14 27.55
CA PRO A 4 -5.45 18.69 27.49
C PRO A 4 -4.36 18.44 26.45
N ASP A 5 -3.27 17.83 26.92
CA ASP A 5 -2.24 17.21 26.09
C ASP A 5 -2.93 16.31 25.03
N GLY A 6 -2.82 16.71 23.78
CA GLY A 6 -3.16 15.87 22.65
C GLY A 6 -2.15 14.72 22.64
N ALA A 7 -2.47 13.60 23.27
CA ALA A 7 -1.69 12.38 23.17
C ALA A 7 -1.58 12.04 21.68
N ALA A 8 -0.38 12.21 21.12
CA ALA A 8 -0.08 11.80 19.76
C ALA A 8 -0.38 10.30 19.66
N THR A 9 -1.40 9.93 18.89
CA THR A 9 -1.78 8.54 18.64
C THR A 9 -0.53 7.79 18.20
N ARG A 10 -0.09 6.82 19.01
CA ARG A 10 1.14 6.08 18.76
C ARG A 10 0.90 5.10 17.61
N LEU A 11 1.41 5.44 16.43
CA LEU A 11 1.35 4.55 15.27
C LEU A 11 2.58 3.63 15.25
N SER A 12 2.34 2.33 15.06
CA SER A 12 3.39 1.34 14.82
C SER A 12 3.18 0.64 13.47
N ILE A 13 4.27 0.36 12.76
CA ILE A 13 4.24 -0.45 11.53
C ILE A 13 5.10 -1.69 11.79
N THR A 14 4.50 -2.87 11.69
CA THR A 14 5.14 -4.15 12.00
C THR A 14 4.84 -5.20 10.92
N PRO A 15 5.74 -6.17 10.67
CA PRO A 15 5.44 -7.27 9.76
C PRO A 15 4.22 -8.08 10.22
N LEU A 16 3.51 -8.68 9.26
CA LEU A 16 2.47 -9.67 9.53
C LEU A 16 3.07 -10.85 10.31
N ALA A 17 2.47 -11.19 11.45
CA ALA A 17 3.03 -12.20 12.34
C ALA A 17 2.15 -13.44 12.54
N ASN A 18 0.84 -13.35 12.28
CA ASN A 18 -0.08 -14.43 12.61
C ASN A 18 -1.30 -14.50 11.67
N GLU A 19 -2.01 -15.60 11.73
CA GLU A 19 -3.15 -15.89 10.87
C GLU A 19 -4.36 -14.98 11.14
N GLU A 20 -4.61 -14.59 12.39
CA GLU A 20 -5.74 -13.71 12.70
C GLU A 20 -5.53 -12.33 12.07
N ASP A 21 -4.33 -11.80 12.11
CA ASP A 21 -3.96 -10.56 11.43
C ASP A 21 -4.14 -10.66 9.92
N ALA A 22 -3.79 -11.81 9.30
CA ALA A 22 -4.02 -12.02 7.87
C ALA A 22 -5.52 -11.97 7.53
N ARG A 23 -6.36 -12.56 8.36
CA ARG A 23 -7.82 -12.51 8.21
C ARG A 23 -8.37 -11.10 8.38
N VAL A 24 -7.85 -10.32 9.32
CA VAL A 24 -8.25 -8.91 9.49
C VAL A 24 -7.88 -8.09 8.26
N CYS A 25 -6.67 -8.25 7.71
CA CYS A 25 -6.27 -7.59 6.46
C CYS A 25 -7.21 -7.97 5.30
N ALA A 26 -7.52 -9.25 5.15
CA ALA A 26 -8.40 -9.73 4.08
C ALA A 26 -9.83 -9.15 4.21
N ARG A 27 -10.39 -9.12 5.42
CA ARG A 27 -11.70 -8.49 5.69
C ARG A 27 -11.67 -7.00 5.34
N LEU A 28 -10.63 -6.29 5.77
CA LEU A 28 -10.48 -4.87 5.48
C LEU A 28 -10.36 -4.61 3.97
N MET A 29 -9.59 -5.43 3.26
CA MET A 29 -9.43 -5.32 1.81
C MET A 29 -10.77 -5.51 1.09
N CYS A 30 -11.44 -6.65 1.26
CA CYS A 30 -12.66 -6.96 0.52
C CYS A 30 -13.87 -6.07 0.89
N SER A 31 -13.79 -5.33 1.99
CA SER A 31 -14.81 -4.36 2.42
C SER A 31 -14.47 -2.89 2.11
N SER A 32 -13.41 -2.65 1.36
CA SER A 32 -12.92 -1.30 1.03
C SER A 32 -12.83 -1.08 -0.47
N GLU A 33 -13.03 0.18 -0.92
CA GLU A 33 -12.69 0.56 -2.29
C GLU A 33 -11.16 0.68 -2.45
N PRO A 34 -10.61 0.35 -3.61
CA PRO A 34 -11.27 0.00 -4.88
C PRO A 34 -11.68 -1.47 -5.00
N TRP A 35 -11.36 -2.32 -4.04
CA TRP A 35 -11.52 -3.79 -4.16
C TRP A 35 -12.98 -4.25 -4.21
N ILE A 36 -13.93 -3.48 -3.63
CA ILE A 36 -15.37 -3.73 -3.78
C ILE A 36 -15.76 -3.62 -5.26
N THR A 37 -15.42 -2.51 -5.91
CA THR A 37 -15.70 -2.29 -7.34
C THR A 37 -14.98 -3.32 -8.22
N LEU A 38 -13.77 -3.75 -7.83
CA LEU A 38 -13.00 -4.77 -8.52
C LEU A 38 -13.48 -6.22 -8.24
N GLY A 39 -14.55 -6.39 -7.47
CA GLY A 39 -15.14 -7.71 -7.20
C GLY A 39 -14.27 -8.66 -6.38
N ARG A 40 -13.38 -8.14 -5.55
CA ARG A 40 -12.43 -8.95 -4.79
C ARG A 40 -13.09 -9.62 -3.58
N SER A 41 -13.09 -10.96 -3.56
CA SER A 41 -13.64 -11.73 -2.45
C SER A 41 -12.71 -11.76 -1.23
N PHE A 42 -13.24 -12.20 -0.09
CA PHE A 42 -12.45 -12.48 1.12
C PHE A 42 -11.38 -13.55 0.85
N GLU A 43 -11.74 -14.64 0.18
CA GLU A 43 -10.83 -15.75 -0.11
C GLU A 43 -9.66 -15.31 -0.99
N THR A 44 -9.94 -14.52 -2.04
CA THR A 44 -8.90 -13.96 -2.90
C THR A 44 -8.00 -12.99 -2.13
N SER A 45 -8.59 -12.14 -1.30
CA SER A 45 -7.83 -11.21 -0.44
C SER A 45 -6.93 -11.95 0.54
N LEU A 46 -7.46 -13.00 1.18
CA LEU A 46 -6.71 -13.81 2.14
C LEU A 46 -5.56 -14.57 1.48
N ALA A 47 -5.78 -15.11 0.27
CA ALA A 47 -4.73 -15.78 -0.50
C ALA A 47 -3.56 -14.81 -0.83
N ILE A 48 -3.86 -13.56 -1.18
CA ILE A 48 -2.85 -12.54 -1.44
C ILE A 48 -2.06 -12.20 -0.18
N VAL A 49 -2.74 -12.01 0.96
CA VAL A 49 -2.09 -11.66 2.24
C VAL A 49 -1.21 -12.80 2.74
N ARG A 50 -1.60 -14.07 2.49
CA ARG A 50 -0.85 -15.26 2.90
C ARG A 50 0.29 -15.65 1.98
N ASP A 51 0.40 -15.04 0.80
CA ASP A 51 1.43 -15.39 -0.17
C ASP A 51 2.83 -15.15 0.43
N PRO A 52 3.64 -16.20 0.63
CA PRO A 52 4.94 -16.07 1.29
C PRO A 52 5.97 -15.29 0.46
N THR A 53 5.68 -15.02 -0.82
CA THR A 53 6.53 -14.17 -1.67
C THR A 53 6.29 -12.69 -1.47
N ARG A 54 5.32 -12.32 -0.65
CA ARG A 54 4.93 -10.94 -0.34
C ARG A 54 5.46 -10.51 1.01
N GLU A 55 5.83 -9.26 1.12
CA GLU A 55 6.04 -8.62 2.42
C GLU A 55 4.77 -7.89 2.82
N VAL A 56 4.19 -8.24 3.96
CA VAL A 56 2.98 -7.61 4.49
C VAL A 56 3.29 -6.90 5.78
N TYR A 57 2.93 -5.63 5.88
CA TYR A 57 3.15 -4.78 7.05
C TYR A 57 1.84 -4.20 7.55
N LEU A 58 1.65 -4.23 8.85
CA LEU A 58 0.44 -3.76 9.54
C LEU A 58 0.71 -2.42 10.21
N ALA A 59 -0.17 -1.45 9.97
CA ALA A 59 -0.20 -0.21 10.73
C ALA A 59 -1.23 -0.32 11.84
N ARG A 60 -0.82 -0.09 13.09
CA ARG A 60 -1.67 -0.13 14.27
C ARG A 60 -1.58 1.17 15.05
N ASP A 61 -2.71 1.63 15.54
CA ASP A 61 -2.80 2.68 16.54
C ASP A 61 -3.39 2.13 17.84
N ASP A 62 -3.64 3.00 18.81
CA ASP A 62 -4.19 2.61 20.11
C ASP A 62 -5.59 1.96 20.02
N SER A 63 -6.29 2.13 18.92
CA SER A 63 -7.62 1.53 18.64
C SER A 63 -7.55 0.18 17.91
N GLY A 64 -6.36 -0.25 17.48
CA GLY A 64 -6.13 -1.51 16.76
C GLY A 64 -5.56 -1.34 15.37
N MET A 65 -5.97 -2.18 14.41
CA MET A 65 -5.49 -2.09 13.04
C MET A 65 -6.06 -0.87 12.32
N ALA A 66 -5.18 0.02 11.90
CA ALA A 66 -5.50 1.24 11.18
C ALA A 66 -5.34 1.10 9.65
N GLY A 67 -4.53 0.13 9.21
CA GLY A 67 -4.28 -0.15 7.80
C GLY A 67 -3.20 -1.19 7.60
N PHE A 68 -2.88 -1.49 6.34
CA PHE A 68 -1.79 -2.39 6.00
C PHE A 68 -1.23 -2.12 4.59
N LEU A 69 -0.07 -2.69 4.34
CA LEU A 69 0.73 -2.55 3.13
C LEU A 69 1.18 -3.92 2.64
N ILE A 70 1.14 -4.15 1.32
CA ILE A 70 1.71 -5.35 0.68
C ILE A 70 2.73 -4.92 -0.37
N LEU A 71 3.94 -5.48 -0.28
CA LEU A 71 5.03 -5.26 -1.21
C LEU A 71 5.39 -6.54 -1.97
N CYS A 72 5.67 -6.41 -3.28
CA CYS A 72 6.31 -7.44 -4.09
C CYS A 72 7.77 -7.04 -4.28
N MET A 73 8.66 -7.80 -3.65
CA MET A 73 10.10 -7.51 -3.61
C MET A 73 10.92 -8.46 -4.50
N THR A 74 10.24 -9.21 -5.37
CA THR A 74 10.84 -10.18 -6.31
C THR A 74 10.22 -10.02 -7.71
N GLY A 75 10.84 -10.63 -8.72
CA GLY A 75 10.35 -10.59 -10.11
C GLY A 75 10.86 -9.39 -10.90
N ALA A 76 10.23 -9.12 -12.04
CA ALA A 76 10.68 -8.08 -12.98
C ALA A 76 10.50 -6.65 -12.47
N PHE A 77 9.48 -6.42 -11.64
CA PHE A 77 9.20 -5.13 -11.01
C PHE A 77 9.50 -5.22 -9.51
N VAL A 78 10.78 -5.40 -9.16
CA VAL A 78 11.21 -5.31 -7.76
C VAL A 78 10.86 -3.94 -7.20
N GLY A 79 10.19 -3.93 -6.03
CA GLY A 79 9.69 -2.69 -5.44
C GLY A 79 8.31 -2.30 -5.94
N TYR A 80 7.44 -3.28 -6.20
CA TYR A 80 6.04 -3.03 -6.54
C TYR A 80 5.18 -2.97 -5.27
N ILE A 81 4.55 -1.83 -5.05
CA ILE A 81 3.55 -1.66 -4.00
C ILE A 81 2.23 -2.21 -4.51
N GLN A 82 1.85 -3.39 -4.03
CA GLN A 82 0.64 -4.06 -4.46
C GLN A 82 -0.62 -3.53 -3.80
N THR A 83 -0.52 -3.17 -2.52
CA THR A 83 -1.67 -2.76 -1.72
C THR A 83 -1.25 -1.73 -0.68
N ILE A 84 -1.98 -0.62 -0.60
CA ILE A 84 -2.06 0.25 0.57
C ILE A 84 -3.54 0.34 0.94
N CYS A 85 -3.91 -0.19 2.08
CA CYS A 85 -5.29 -0.20 2.55
C CYS A 85 -5.38 0.48 3.91
N ILE A 86 -6.23 1.50 4.00
CA ILE A 86 -6.48 2.26 5.24
C ILE A 86 -7.92 2.00 5.68
N ASP A 87 -8.08 1.64 6.95
CA ASP A 87 -9.41 1.54 7.56
C ASP A 87 -10.15 2.88 7.41
N SER A 88 -11.41 2.82 7.02
CA SER A 88 -12.23 4.03 6.77
C SER A 88 -12.27 4.96 7.97
N ARG A 89 -12.22 4.42 9.20
CA ARG A 89 -12.18 5.17 10.46
C ARG A 89 -10.89 5.96 10.66
N CYS A 90 -9.82 5.58 9.96
CA CYS A 90 -8.47 6.15 10.08
C CYS A 90 -8.08 7.02 8.89
N ARG A 91 -8.95 7.18 7.88
CA ARG A 91 -8.70 8.02 6.71
C ARG A 91 -8.62 9.50 7.06
N GLY A 92 -7.96 10.29 6.21
CA GLY A 92 -7.81 11.73 6.40
C GLY A 92 -6.83 12.15 7.50
N ARG A 93 -6.09 11.19 8.09
CA ARG A 93 -5.14 11.42 9.20
C ARG A 93 -3.67 11.28 8.77
N GLY A 94 -3.40 11.29 7.46
CA GLY A 94 -2.04 11.18 6.91
C GLY A 94 -1.46 9.76 6.88
N LEU A 95 -2.21 8.73 7.30
CA LEU A 95 -1.71 7.35 7.40
C LEU A 95 -1.30 6.77 6.05
N GLY A 96 -1.99 7.14 4.96
CA GLY A 96 -1.61 6.74 3.60
C GLY A 96 -0.22 7.24 3.21
N SER A 97 0.12 8.48 3.54
CA SER A 97 1.47 9.03 3.33
C SER A 97 2.51 8.30 4.17
N LEU A 98 2.22 8.01 5.44
CA LEU A 98 3.15 7.29 6.33
C LEU A 98 3.43 5.86 5.83
N LEU A 99 2.41 5.12 5.37
CA LEU A 99 2.60 3.79 4.79
C LEU A 99 3.38 3.86 3.47
N LEU A 100 3.13 4.88 2.65
CA LEU A 100 3.85 5.09 1.40
C LEU A 100 5.32 5.39 1.67
N GLU A 101 5.63 6.28 2.60
CA GLU A 101 7.01 6.61 3.02
C GLU A 101 7.74 5.38 3.57
N PHE A 102 7.07 4.58 4.40
CA PHE A 102 7.63 3.32 4.89
C PHE A 102 7.94 2.35 3.74
N ALA A 103 7.01 2.19 2.78
CA ALA A 103 7.22 1.37 1.59
C ALA A 103 8.42 1.85 0.77
N GLU A 104 8.54 3.15 0.55
CA GLU A 104 9.66 3.76 -0.17
C GLU A 104 10.99 3.47 0.53
N GLN A 105 11.07 3.67 1.84
CA GLN A 105 12.28 3.36 2.61
C GLN A 105 12.65 1.88 2.52
N ARG A 106 11.67 0.97 2.62
CA ARG A 106 11.92 -0.47 2.50
C ARG A 106 12.40 -0.86 1.11
N ILE A 107 11.77 -0.34 0.06
CA ILE A 107 12.12 -0.66 -1.33
C ILE A 107 13.50 -0.11 -1.69
N ARG A 108 13.84 1.10 -1.26
CA ARG A 108 15.12 1.76 -1.54
C ARG A 108 16.34 1.04 -0.96
N GLN A 109 16.16 0.09 -0.08
CA GLN A 109 17.24 -0.80 0.36
C GLN A 109 17.70 -1.75 -0.76
N VAL A 110 16.84 -2.05 -1.75
CA VAL A 110 17.10 -3.05 -2.79
C VAL A 110 16.85 -2.58 -4.23
N SER A 111 16.10 -1.50 -4.43
CA SER A 111 15.75 -1.00 -5.76
C SER A 111 15.67 0.52 -5.80
N PRO A 112 16.18 1.17 -6.86
CA PRO A 112 15.99 2.60 -7.08
C PRO A 112 14.62 2.93 -7.69
N ASN A 113 13.82 1.92 -8.02
CA ASN A 113 12.53 2.10 -8.66
C ASN A 113 11.41 1.56 -7.79
N ILE A 114 10.31 2.29 -7.76
CA ILE A 114 9.09 1.95 -7.07
C ILE A 114 7.95 1.98 -8.06
N PHE A 115 7.19 0.90 -8.13
CA PHE A 115 6.07 0.75 -9.04
C PHE A 115 4.78 0.52 -8.26
N MET A 116 3.66 0.91 -8.84
CA MET A 116 2.32 0.55 -8.37
C MET A 116 1.29 0.74 -9.47
N CYS A 117 0.14 0.08 -9.31
CA CYS A 117 -1.05 0.40 -10.06
C CYS A 117 -2.09 1.07 -9.14
N VAL A 118 -2.87 1.96 -9.71
CA VAL A 118 -4.03 2.56 -9.07
C VAL A 118 -5.21 2.51 -10.03
N SER A 119 -6.38 2.08 -9.54
CA SER A 119 -7.58 2.04 -10.36
C SER A 119 -7.95 3.44 -10.87
N SER A 120 -8.33 3.54 -12.13
CA SER A 120 -8.60 4.82 -12.82
C SER A 120 -9.63 5.68 -12.08
N PHE A 121 -10.59 5.03 -11.41
CA PHE A 121 -11.65 5.69 -10.62
C PHE A 121 -11.22 6.09 -9.20
N ASN A 122 -10.07 5.61 -8.70
CA ASN A 122 -9.59 5.94 -7.35
C ASN A 122 -8.84 7.29 -7.35
N LEU A 123 -9.57 8.37 -7.53
CA LEU A 123 -9.00 9.72 -7.68
C LEU A 123 -8.27 10.20 -6.42
N GLY A 124 -8.71 9.76 -5.23
CA GLY A 124 -8.06 10.11 -3.96
C GLY A 124 -6.64 9.55 -3.87
N ALA A 125 -6.49 8.26 -4.16
CA ALA A 125 -5.19 7.60 -4.17
C ALA A 125 -4.28 8.16 -5.28
N ARG A 126 -4.81 8.43 -6.47
CA ARG A 126 -4.05 9.03 -7.58
C ARG A 126 -3.43 10.37 -7.18
N ARG A 127 -4.22 11.25 -6.54
CA ARG A 127 -3.73 12.54 -6.02
C ARG A 127 -2.66 12.37 -4.94
N LEU A 128 -2.81 11.38 -4.05
CA LEU A 128 -1.81 11.06 -3.04
C LEU A 128 -0.48 10.69 -3.68
N TYR A 129 -0.49 9.73 -4.61
CA TYR A 129 0.74 9.25 -5.27
C TYR A 129 1.40 10.34 -6.10
N GLN A 130 0.63 11.17 -6.80
CA GLN A 130 1.15 12.29 -7.57
C GLN A 130 1.86 13.31 -6.66
N ARG A 131 1.30 13.63 -5.49
CA ARG A 131 1.97 14.51 -4.50
C ARG A 131 3.27 13.93 -3.96
N HIS A 132 3.39 12.60 -3.91
CA HIS A 132 4.61 11.90 -3.52
C HIS A 132 5.61 11.69 -4.68
N GLY A 133 5.36 12.29 -5.85
CA GLY A 133 6.29 12.27 -6.98
C GLY A 133 6.21 11.03 -7.86
N TYR A 134 5.10 10.28 -7.80
CA TYR A 134 4.85 9.19 -8.74
C TYR A 134 4.36 9.73 -10.07
N GLU A 135 4.91 9.22 -11.15
CA GLU A 135 4.59 9.58 -12.52
C GLU A 135 3.80 8.45 -13.20
N VAL A 136 2.85 8.83 -14.06
CA VAL A 136 2.11 7.87 -14.91
C VAL A 136 3.04 7.38 -16.01
N ILE A 137 3.23 6.06 -16.11
CA ILE A 137 4.03 5.44 -17.15
C ILE A 137 3.22 4.55 -18.09
N GLY A 138 1.96 4.30 -17.81
CA GLY A 138 1.07 3.54 -18.66
C GLY A 138 -0.34 3.40 -18.12
N GLU A 139 -1.21 2.87 -18.99
CA GLU A 139 -2.58 2.50 -18.68
C GLU A 139 -2.81 1.04 -19.08
N LEU A 140 -3.35 0.25 -18.17
CA LEU A 140 -3.69 -1.15 -18.36
C LEU A 140 -5.22 -1.25 -18.45
N ARG A 141 -5.75 -1.26 -19.66
CA ARG A 141 -7.20 -1.32 -19.91
C ARG A 141 -7.72 -2.70 -19.57
N ASP A 142 -8.89 -2.76 -18.93
CA ASP A 142 -9.59 -3.99 -18.57
C ASP A 142 -8.68 -5.03 -17.88
N TYR A 143 -7.72 -4.55 -17.08
CA TYR A 143 -6.65 -5.39 -16.51
C TYR A 143 -7.14 -6.29 -15.38
N ILE A 144 -8.03 -5.79 -14.52
CA ILE A 144 -8.59 -6.55 -13.39
C ILE A 144 -10.05 -6.92 -13.68
N VAL A 145 -10.86 -5.97 -14.11
CA VAL A 145 -12.26 -6.15 -14.48
C VAL A 145 -12.59 -5.32 -15.71
N ASP A 146 -13.54 -5.78 -16.51
CA ASP A 146 -14.01 -5.08 -17.70
C ASP A 146 -14.53 -3.67 -17.34
N GLY A 147 -14.23 -2.70 -18.20
CA GLY A 147 -14.69 -1.32 -18.07
C GLY A 147 -13.88 -0.45 -17.11
N HIS A 148 -12.86 -1.00 -16.46
CA HIS A 148 -11.96 -0.23 -15.59
C HIS A 148 -10.50 -0.43 -15.96
N SER A 149 -9.77 0.69 -16.00
CA SER A 149 -8.32 0.68 -16.22
C SER A 149 -7.56 0.75 -14.90
N GLU A 150 -6.37 0.15 -14.88
CA GLU A 150 -5.35 0.42 -13.88
C GLU A 150 -4.31 1.38 -14.45
N ILE A 151 -3.96 2.41 -13.70
CA ILE A 151 -2.93 3.38 -14.06
C ILE A 151 -1.62 2.93 -13.44
N LEU A 152 -0.65 2.60 -14.28
CA LEU A 152 0.68 2.18 -13.86
C LEU A 152 1.53 3.42 -13.53
N LEU A 153 2.05 3.46 -12.32
CA LEU A 153 2.83 4.56 -11.78
C LEU A 153 4.25 4.09 -11.46
N ARG A 154 5.21 5.02 -11.57
CA ARG A 154 6.60 4.83 -11.18
C ARG A 154 7.13 6.04 -10.43
N LYS A 155 7.96 5.78 -9.42
CA LYS A 155 8.88 6.75 -8.84
C LYS A 155 10.30 6.19 -8.93
N THR A 156 11.26 6.99 -9.36
CA THR A 156 12.65 6.54 -9.53
C THR A 156 13.64 7.45 -8.84
N PHE A 157 14.71 6.85 -8.32
CA PHE A 157 15.87 7.52 -7.72
C PHE A 157 17.14 7.29 -8.55
N GLY A 158 17.00 6.70 -9.74
CA GLY A 158 18.11 6.49 -10.67
C GLY A 158 18.03 5.14 -11.39
N PRO A 159 19.02 4.84 -12.25
CA PRO A 159 19.09 3.59 -12.98
C PRO A 159 19.55 2.44 -12.07
N ILE A 160 19.10 1.22 -12.37
CA ILE A 160 19.44 0.01 -11.61
C ILE A 160 20.96 -0.23 -11.60
N THR A 161 21.64 0.05 -12.71
CA THR A 161 23.07 -0.26 -12.88
C THR A 161 24.02 0.55 -12.01
N SER A 162 23.59 1.69 -11.52
CA SER A 162 24.38 2.58 -10.64
C SER A 162 23.84 2.65 -9.21
N PHE A 163 22.84 1.85 -8.90
CA PHE A 163 22.19 1.88 -7.60
C PHE A 163 23.02 1.18 -6.53
N VAL A 164 23.30 1.92 -5.45
CA VAL A 164 23.83 1.37 -4.20
C VAL A 164 22.70 1.49 -3.18
N GLY A 165 22.21 0.38 -2.68
CA GLY A 165 21.08 0.35 -1.74
C GLY A 165 21.33 1.24 -0.52
N GLU A 166 20.28 1.89 -0.03
CA GLU A 166 20.33 2.66 1.21
C GLU A 166 20.36 1.70 2.40
N ARG A 167 21.34 1.87 3.29
CA ARG A 167 21.50 1.10 4.54
C ARG A 167 20.85 1.82 5.69
#